data_d480e25f7a5fa8be552665e82ac97699
#
_entry.id   d480e25f7a5fa8be552665e82ac97699
#
_cell.length_a   1.000
_cell.length_b   1.000
_cell.length_c   1.000
_cell.angle_alpha   90.00
_cell.angle_beta   90.00
_cell.angle_gamma   90.00
#
_symmetry.space_group_name_H-M   'P 1'
#
loop_
_entity.id
_entity.type
_entity.pdbx_description
1 polymer ?
#
loop_
_entity_poly.entity_id
_entity_poly.type
_entity_poly.pdbx_seq_one_letter_code
_entity_poly.pdbx_strand_id
1 'polypeptide(L)'
;SLFSPAVLIHDAQYTESNGSREGFEETVRCWVVNTRKIFDAEFPLWTLKMLKRAYRVERAYWWGVMKASNAAIATETAFEAYQAAARQ
;
A
#
# COMPACT_ATOMS: atom_id res chain seq x y z
N SER A 1 -9.76 2.34 7.37
CA SER A 1 -8.95 2.95 6.32
C SER A 1 -9.32 2.40 4.95
N LEU A 2 -9.21 3.23 3.92
CA LEU A 2 -9.44 2.82 2.53
C LEU A 2 -8.58 1.60 2.14
N PHE A 3 -7.34 1.57 2.63
CA PHE A 3 -6.37 0.53 2.25
C PHE A 3 -6.32 -0.67 3.19
N SER A 4 -7.29 -0.82 4.07
CA SER A 4 -7.33 -1.95 5.02
C SER A 4 -7.16 -3.33 4.37
N PRO A 5 -7.77 -3.63 3.20
CA PRO A 5 -7.53 -4.93 2.56
C PRO A 5 -6.07 -5.15 2.18
N ALA A 6 -5.37 -4.10 1.73
CA ALA A 6 -3.95 -4.20 1.41
C ALA A 6 -3.11 -4.41 2.67
N VAL A 7 -3.49 -3.78 3.79
CA VAL A 7 -2.82 -3.96 5.09
C VAL A 7 -2.90 -5.41 5.53
N LEU A 8 -4.06 -6.04 5.41
CA LEU A 8 -4.24 -7.45 5.79
C LEU A 8 -3.33 -8.39 4.99
N ILE A 9 -3.24 -8.17 3.68
CA ILE A 9 -2.36 -8.97 2.82
C ILE A 9 -0.90 -8.75 3.21
N HIS A 10 -0.52 -7.49 3.44
CA HIS A 10 0.85 -7.14 3.83
C HIS A 10 1.24 -7.80 5.17
N ASP A 11 0.34 -7.76 6.16
CA ASP A 11 0.56 -8.42 7.45
C ASP A 11 0.73 -9.93 7.29
N ALA A 12 -0.09 -10.56 6.44
CA ALA A 12 0.03 -11.99 6.15
C ALA A 12 1.38 -12.33 5.52
N GLN A 13 1.86 -11.50 4.60
CA GLN A 13 3.17 -11.68 3.98
C GLN A 13 4.31 -11.57 4.98
N TYR A 14 4.20 -10.68 5.97
CA TYR A 14 5.18 -10.58 7.05
C TYR A 14 5.16 -11.81 7.95
N THR A 15 3.98 -12.36 8.22
CA THR A 15 3.85 -13.62 8.99
C THR A 15 4.58 -14.76 8.29
N GLU A 16 4.58 -14.78 6.96
CA GLU A 16 5.23 -15.79 6.14
C GLU A 16 6.64 -15.41 5.70
N SER A 17 7.24 -14.40 6.33
CA SER A 17 8.54 -13.88 5.95
C SER A 17 9.64 -14.92 6.03
N ASN A 18 10.45 -14.99 4.98
CA ASN A 18 11.68 -15.77 4.94
C ASN A 18 12.94 -14.93 5.17
N GLY A 19 12.78 -13.63 5.44
CA GLY A 19 13.88 -12.70 5.71
C GLY A 19 14.71 -12.31 4.50
N SER A 20 14.38 -12.81 3.31
CA SER A 20 15.16 -12.52 2.10
C SER A 20 14.83 -11.15 1.50
N ARG A 21 15.79 -10.58 0.79
CA ARG A 21 15.58 -9.34 0.03
C ARG A 21 14.50 -9.55 -1.03
N GLU A 22 14.52 -10.66 -1.73
CA GLU A 22 13.53 -10.98 -2.77
C GLU A 22 12.12 -11.07 -2.19
N GLY A 23 11.96 -11.75 -1.05
CA GLY A 23 10.68 -11.83 -0.37
C GLY A 23 10.18 -10.47 0.08
N PHE A 24 11.08 -9.64 0.59
CA PHE A 24 10.74 -8.26 0.97
C PHE A 24 10.28 -7.43 -0.24
N GLU A 25 11.03 -7.48 -1.34
CA GLU A 25 10.68 -6.74 -2.56
C GLU A 25 9.32 -7.17 -3.11
N GLU A 26 8.99 -8.45 -2.98
CA GLU A 26 7.68 -8.96 -3.36
C GLU A 26 6.56 -8.34 -2.50
N THR A 27 6.79 -8.18 -1.18
CA THR A 27 5.80 -7.52 -0.31
C THR A 27 5.59 -6.06 -0.72
N VAL A 28 6.66 -5.36 -1.08
CA VAL A 28 6.59 -3.96 -1.55
C VAL A 28 5.80 -3.89 -2.85
N ARG A 29 6.12 -4.76 -3.81
CA ARG A 29 5.43 -4.79 -5.10
C ARG A 29 3.94 -5.07 -4.93
N CYS A 30 3.59 -6.05 -4.12
CA CYS A 30 2.19 -6.38 -3.84
C CYS A 30 1.45 -5.20 -3.21
N TRP A 31 2.07 -4.52 -2.26
CA TRP A 31 1.48 -3.34 -1.63
C TRP A 31 1.18 -2.26 -2.65
N VAL A 32 2.17 -1.92 -3.49
CA VAL A 32 2.02 -0.88 -4.52
C VAL A 32 0.88 -1.22 -5.48
N VAL A 33 0.84 -2.46 -5.95
CA VAL A 33 -0.20 -2.92 -6.88
C VAL A 33 -1.57 -2.92 -6.21
N ASN A 34 -1.67 -3.44 -4.99
CA ASN A 34 -2.96 -3.57 -4.30
C ASN A 34 -3.54 -2.22 -3.90
N THR A 35 -2.71 -1.30 -3.38
CA THR A 35 -3.18 0.03 -3.03
C THR A 35 -3.64 0.81 -4.26
N ARG A 36 -2.95 0.66 -5.39
CA ARG A 36 -3.35 1.31 -6.64
C ARG A 36 -4.69 0.78 -7.15
N LYS A 37 -4.90 -0.53 -7.08
CA LYS A 37 -6.19 -1.13 -7.47
C LYS A 37 -7.33 -0.60 -6.61
N ILE A 38 -7.13 -0.52 -5.30
CA ILE A 38 -8.13 -0.01 -4.37
C ILE A 38 -8.42 1.48 -4.68
N PHE A 39 -7.36 2.27 -4.87
CA PHE A 39 -7.50 3.69 -5.18
C PHE A 39 -8.27 3.91 -6.48
N ASP A 40 -7.90 3.22 -7.55
CA ASP A 40 -8.54 3.38 -8.85
C ASP A 40 -10.00 2.94 -8.83
N ALA A 41 -10.35 1.94 -8.03
CA ALA A 41 -11.73 1.49 -7.87
C ALA A 41 -12.57 2.50 -7.10
N GLU A 42 -12.02 3.13 -6.06
CA GLU A 42 -12.74 4.09 -5.22
C GLU A 42 -12.82 5.48 -5.86
N PHE A 43 -11.76 5.90 -6.55
CA PHE A 43 -11.64 7.25 -7.10
C PHE A 43 -11.31 7.25 -8.59
N PRO A 44 -12.18 6.69 -9.44
CA PRO A 44 -11.94 6.71 -10.89
C PRO A 44 -11.87 8.13 -11.44
N LEU A 45 -11.03 8.34 -12.45
CA LEU A 45 -10.90 9.63 -13.14
C LEU A 45 -12.09 9.88 -14.09
N TRP A 46 -12.56 8.83 -14.74
CA TRP A 46 -13.60 8.92 -15.76
C TRP A 46 -14.97 8.79 -15.11
N THR A 47 -15.37 9.86 -14.40
CA THR A 47 -16.65 9.93 -13.69
C THR A 47 -17.12 11.39 -13.58
N LEU A 48 -18.44 11.60 -13.59
CA LEU A 48 -19.02 12.90 -13.34
C LEU A 48 -18.71 13.43 -11.94
N LYS A 49 -18.34 12.57 -11.01
CA LYS A 49 -17.91 12.97 -9.65
C LYS A 49 -16.72 13.90 -9.68
N MET A 50 -15.87 13.82 -10.72
CA MET A 50 -14.72 14.72 -10.90
C MET A 50 -15.13 16.19 -11.06
N LEU A 51 -16.40 16.47 -11.37
CA LEU A 51 -16.92 17.82 -11.41
C LEU A 51 -17.12 18.42 -10.02
N LYS A 52 -17.17 17.58 -8.99
CA LYS A 52 -17.37 18.01 -7.59
C LYS A 52 -16.03 18.25 -6.92
N ARG A 53 -15.86 19.46 -6.37
CA ARG A 53 -14.63 19.80 -5.65
C ARG A 53 -14.35 18.86 -4.49
N ALA A 54 -15.39 18.51 -3.70
CA ALA A 54 -15.23 17.61 -2.55
C ALA A 54 -14.63 16.27 -2.97
N TYR A 55 -15.08 15.71 -4.09
CA TYR A 55 -14.53 14.46 -4.62
C TYR A 55 -13.06 14.62 -5.00
N ARG A 56 -12.70 15.71 -5.71
CA ARG A 56 -11.31 15.96 -6.13
C ARG A 56 -10.38 16.12 -4.92
N VAL A 57 -10.85 16.82 -3.87
CA VAL A 57 -10.06 17.00 -2.64
C VAL A 57 -9.84 15.68 -1.93
N GLU A 58 -10.88 14.87 -1.78
CA GLU A 58 -10.78 13.57 -1.14
C GLU A 58 -9.87 12.63 -1.94
N ARG A 59 -10.01 12.64 -3.27
CA ARG A 59 -9.15 11.86 -4.15
C ARG A 59 -7.68 12.25 -3.99
N ALA A 60 -7.39 13.54 -3.94
CA ALA A 60 -6.02 14.04 -3.76
C ALA A 60 -5.45 13.65 -2.40
N TYR A 61 -6.27 13.70 -1.35
CA TYR A 61 -5.88 13.29 -0.01
C TYR A 61 -5.44 11.82 0.00
N TRP A 62 -6.28 10.93 -0.53
CA TRP A 62 -5.99 9.49 -0.53
C TRP A 62 -4.86 9.12 -1.47
N TRP A 63 -4.68 9.86 -2.55
CA TRP A 63 -3.49 9.72 -3.39
C TRP A 63 -2.23 10.00 -2.59
N GLY A 64 -2.22 11.08 -1.82
CA GLY A 64 -1.10 11.44 -0.95
C GLY A 64 -0.82 10.37 0.10
N VAL A 65 -1.87 9.85 0.74
CA VAL A 65 -1.75 8.75 1.72
C VAL A 65 -1.14 7.52 1.07
N MET A 66 -1.62 7.13 -0.11
CA MET A 66 -1.09 5.98 -0.84
C MET A 66 0.39 6.15 -1.16
N LYS A 67 0.79 7.32 -1.70
CA LYS A 67 2.18 7.58 -2.07
C LYS A 67 3.09 7.59 -0.85
N ALA A 68 2.64 8.17 0.26
CA ALA A 68 3.40 8.18 1.51
C ALA A 68 3.59 6.76 2.07
N SER A 69 2.55 5.94 2.05
CA SER A 69 2.62 4.56 2.52
C SER A 69 3.52 3.71 1.62
N ASN A 70 3.46 3.90 0.31
CA ASN A 70 4.33 3.19 -0.63
C ASN A 70 5.81 3.48 -0.34
N ALA A 71 6.14 4.73 -0.02
CA ALA A 71 7.50 5.10 0.36
C ALA A 71 7.92 4.48 1.70
N ALA A 72 7.02 4.50 2.69
CA ALA A 72 7.32 4.00 4.04
C ALA A 72 7.61 2.51 4.06
N ILE A 73 6.87 1.71 3.30
CA ILE A 73 7.05 0.24 3.30
C ILE A 73 8.28 -0.22 2.54
N ALA A 74 8.92 0.66 1.76
CA ALA A 74 10.09 0.34 0.94
C ALA A 74 11.42 0.73 1.60
N THR A 75 11.39 1.18 2.86
CA THR A 75 12.58 1.64 3.58
C THR A 75 13.43 0.49 4.09
N GLU A 76 14.71 0.79 4.42
CA GLU A 76 15.58 -0.18 5.10
C GLU A 76 15.03 -0.59 6.47
N THR A 77 14.39 0.35 7.18
CA THR A 77 13.72 0.04 8.45
C THR A 77 12.63 -1.02 8.26
N ALA A 78 11.86 -0.90 7.18
CA ALA A 78 10.84 -1.91 6.84
C ALA A 78 11.48 -3.26 6.50
N PHE A 79 12.60 -3.25 5.79
CA PHE A 79 13.33 -4.48 5.50
C PHE A 79 13.86 -5.15 6.77
N GLU A 80 14.39 -4.38 7.71
CA GLU A 80 14.84 -4.90 9.00
C GLU A 80 13.67 -5.55 9.76
N ALA A 81 12.49 -4.93 9.73
CA ALA A 81 11.29 -5.50 10.32
C ALA A 81 10.90 -6.83 9.66
N TYR A 82 11.02 -6.91 8.33
CA TYR A 82 10.76 -8.12 7.58
C TYR A 82 11.73 -9.24 7.99
N GLN A 83 13.01 -8.93 8.13
CA GLN A 83 14.02 -9.87 8.59
C GLN A 83 13.73 -10.35 10.03
N ALA A 84 13.33 -9.40 10.90
CA ALA A 84 12.99 -9.74 12.27
C ALA A 84 11.77 -10.68 12.35
N ALA A 85 10.79 -10.49 11.49
CA ALA A 85 9.61 -11.35 11.41
C ALA A 85 9.99 -12.80 11.07
N ALA A 86 11.00 -13.00 10.24
CA ALA A 86 11.46 -14.34 9.86
C ALA A 86 12.12 -15.11 11.00
N ARG A 87 12.54 -14.41 12.06
CA ARG A 87 13.21 -15.01 13.22
C ARG A 87 12.25 -15.40 14.35
N GLN A 88 10.97 -15.16 14.16
CA GLN A 88 9.96 -15.49 15.16
C GLN A 88 9.42 -16.92 15.01
#